data_634f63e17181781bc4ae77ba9e613a17
#
_entry.id   634f63e17181781bc4ae77ba9e613a17
#
_cell.length_a   1.000
_cell.length_b   1.000
_cell.length_c   1.000
_cell.angle_alpha   90.00
_cell.angle_beta   90.00
_cell.angle_gamma   90.00
#
_symmetry.space_group_name_H-M   'P 1'
#
loop_
_entity.id
_entity.type
_entity.pdbx_description
1 polymer ?
#
loop_
_entity_poly.entity_id
_entity_poly.type
_entity_poly.pdbx_seq_one_letter_code
_entity_poly.pdbx_strand_id
1 'polypeptide(L)'
;HTSQALLIVEKYMDNQSTSAVAASAVRTIVSKNIETLGGEQIRKMLNKAIACFEAVGDADAGYAIDDIKSMLEKLPEVETSPKFELSPDEMKDGFEVLFDGEDMSKWTGNAVNYVPLNGAICVSAHYGGDGNLYTKKEYSDFIFRFEFCFMKEGVNNGVGIRTPMGVDAAYEGMEIQILDHDAPIYKNLH
;
A
#
# COMPACT_ATOMS: atom_id res chain seq x y z
N HIS A 1 -8.32 5.07 4.27
CA HIS A 1 -9.33 5.22 3.19
C HIS A 1 -8.74 5.84 1.91
N THR A 2 -7.79 6.74 2.02
CA THR A 2 -7.39 7.61 0.91
C THR A 2 -6.46 6.93 -0.09
N SER A 3 -5.37 6.34 0.37
CA SER A 3 -4.35 5.72 -0.50
C SER A 3 -4.90 4.52 -1.28
N GLN A 4 -5.72 3.70 -0.64
CA GLN A 4 -6.34 2.55 -1.30
C GLN A 4 -7.39 2.99 -2.34
N ALA A 5 -8.20 4.00 -2.03
CA ALA A 5 -9.14 4.54 -3.01
C ALA A 5 -8.40 5.01 -4.25
N LEU A 6 -7.23 5.64 -4.10
CA LEU A 6 -6.36 6.02 -5.22
C LEU A 6 -5.90 4.82 -6.04
N LEU A 7 -5.38 3.75 -5.38
CA LEU A 7 -4.92 2.54 -6.06
C LEU A 7 -6.04 1.81 -6.82
N ILE A 8 -7.27 1.84 -6.29
CA ILE A 8 -8.43 1.28 -6.99
C ILE A 8 -8.79 2.13 -8.21
N VAL A 9 -8.88 3.45 -8.01
CA VAL A 9 -9.30 4.38 -9.06
C VAL A 9 -8.24 4.47 -10.16
N GLU A 10 -6.96 4.37 -9.84
CA GLU A 10 -5.87 4.40 -10.81
C GLU A 10 -6.04 3.39 -11.94
N LYS A 11 -6.52 2.18 -11.63
CA LYS A 11 -6.74 1.11 -12.62
C LYS A 11 -7.78 1.49 -13.68
N TYR A 12 -8.73 2.35 -13.33
CA TYR A 12 -9.76 2.81 -14.26
C TYR A 12 -9.27 3.94 -15.20
N MET A 13 -8.11 4.54 -14.92
CA MET A 13 -7.48 5.50 -15.84
C MET A 13 -6.91 4.83 -17.10
N ASP A 14 -6.67 3.51 -17.08
CA ASP A 14 -6.21 2.76 -18.25
C ASP A 14 -7.31 2.44 -19.26
N ASN A 15 -8.57 2.63 -18.89
CA ASN A 15 -9.73 2.38 -19.75
C ASN A 15 -10.27 3.69 -20.31
N GLN A 16 -10.27 3.83 -21.64
CA GLN A 16 -10.68 5.03 -22.34
C GLN A 16 -12.07 5.54 -21.94
N SER A 17 -13.02 4.66 -21.63
CA SER A 17 -14.39 5.05 -21.26
C SER A 17 -14.51 5.60 -19.84
N THR A 18 -13.55 5.30 -18.94
CA THR A 18 -13.57 5.70 -17.53
C THR A 18 -12.42 6.62 -17.14
N SER A 19 -11.44 6.81 -18.01
CA SER A 19 -10.19 7.52 -17.70
C SER A 19 -10.39 8.93 -17.17
N ALA A 20 -11.25 9.73 -17.79
CA ALA A 20 -11.51 11.11 -17.36
C ALA A 20 -12.21 11.18 -16.00
N VAL A 21 -13.17 10.28 -15.74
CA VAL A 21 -13.88 10.20 -14.46
C VAL A 21 -12.92 9.72 -13.37
N ALA A 22 -12.10 8.73 -13.66
CA ALA A 22 -11.07 8.23 -12.74
C ALA A 22 -10.01 9.30 -12.44
N ALA A 23 -9.52 10.02 -13.44
CA ALA A 23 -8.61 11.14 -13.26
C ALA A 23 -9.21 12.26 -12.38
N SER A 24 -10.49 12.58 -12.56
CA SER A 24 -11.22 13.54 -11.71
C SER A 24 -11.33 13.05 -10.26
N ALA A 25 -11.56 11.75 -10.06
CA ALA A 25 -11.59 11.16 -8.72
C ALA A 25 -10.20 11.20 -8.05
N VAL A 26 -9.13 10.85 -8.77
CA VAL A 26 -7.73 10.97 -8.27
C VAL A 26 -7.45 12.41 -7.84
N ARG A 27 -7.73 13.39 -8.71
CA ARG A 27 -7.57 14.82 -8.41
C ARG A 27 -8.29 15.20 -7.12
N THR A 28 -9.55 14.82 -6.98
CA THR A 28 -10.38 15.16 -5.82
C THR A 28 -9.88 14.52 -4.53
N ILE A 29 -9.43 13.27 -4.59
CA ILE A 29 -8.92 12.55 -3.42
C ILE A 29 -7.60 13.20 -2.96
N VAL A 30 -6.68 13.47 -3.90
CA VAL A 30 -5.38 14.08 -3.55
C VAL A 30 -5.57 15.50 -3.03
N SER A 31 -6.40 16.33 -3.66
CA SER A 31 -6.69 17.69 -3.21
C SER A 31 -7.16 17.77 -1.76
N LYS A 32 -8.02 16.85 -1.35
CA LYS A 32 -8.56 16.79 0.02
C LYS A 32 -7.58 16.25 1.06
N ASN A 33 -6.49 15.65 0.63
CA ASN A 33 -5.55 14.96 1.51
C ASN A 33 -4.08 15.31 1.21
N ILE A 34 -3.85 16.46 0.61
CA ILE A 34 -2.54 16.89 0.10
C ILE A 34 -1.45 16.92 1.19
N GLU A 35 -1.83 17.18 2.43
CA GLU A 35 -0.91 17.25 3.56
C GLU A 35 -0.44 15.88 4.04
N THR A 36 -1.20 14.83 3.73
CA THR A 36 -0.95 13.46 4.22
C THR A 36 -0.56 12.48 3.12
N LEU A 37 -0.77 12.86 1.87
CA LEU A 37 -0.38 12.09 0.70
C LEU A 37 0.92 12.64 0.13
N GLY A 38 1.81 11.75 -0.27
CA GLY A 38 3.08 12.14 -0.89
C GLY A 38 3.77 10.94 -1.53
N GLY A 39 4.98 11.19 -2.00
CA GLY A 39 5.82 10.18 -2.61
C GLY A 39 5.62 10.00 -4.11
N GLU A 40 6.54 9.26 -4.70
CA GLU A 40 6.64 9.08 -6.17
C GLU A 40 5.40 8.42 -6.78
N GLN A 41 4.77 7.50 -6.08
CA GLN A 41 3.57 6.82 -6.56
C GLN A 41 2.40 7.79 -6.75
N ILE A 42 2.19 8.70 -5.81
CA ILE A 42 1.14 9.74 -5.93
C ILE A 42 1.47 10.71 -7.07
N ARG A 43 2.75 11.07 -7.23
CA ARG A 43 3.22 11.87 -8.37
C ARG A 43 2.93 11.19 -9.71
N LYS A 44 3.21 9.89 -9.84
CA LYS A 44 2.89 9.10 -11.03
C LYS A 44 1.39 9.08 -11.32
N MET A 45 0.54 8.88 -10.31
CA MET A 45 -0.92 8.91 -10.47
C MET A 45 -1.43 10.26 -10.95
N LEU A 46 -0.92 11.36 -10.41
CA LEU A 46 -1.29 12.71 -10.83
C LEU A 46 -0.84 13.01 -12.26
N ASN A 47 0.37 12.60 -12.64
CA ASN A 47 0.84 12.75 -14.02
C ASN A 47 0.01 11.92 -15.00
N LYS A 48 -0.39 10.71 -14.61
CA LYS A 48 -1.31 9.87 -15.38
C LYS A 48 -2.68 10.54 -15.53
N ALA A 49 -3.18 11.19 -14.47
CA ALA A 49 -4.43 11.95 -14.54
C ALA A 49 -4.33 13.16 -15.48
N ILE A 50 -3.20 13.87 -15.52
CA ILE A 50 -2.94 14.92 -16.52
C ILE A 50 -3.08 14.34 -17.93
N ALA A 51 -2.42 13.22 -18.23
CA ALA A 51 -2.51 12.61 -19.55
C ALA A 51 -3.96 12.21 -19.93
N CYS A 52 -4.76 11.76 -18.96
CA CYS A 52 -6.17 11.49 -19.20
C CYS A 52 -6.97 12.76 -19.57
N PHE A 53 -6.70 13.90 -18.91
CA PHE A 53 -7.35 15.17 -19.22
C PHE A 53 -6.86 15.77 -20.54
N GLU A 54 -5.58 15.64 -20.87
CA GLU A 54 -5.04 16.05 -22.17
C GLU A 54 -5.73 15.32 -23.33
N ALA A 55 -6.09 14.05 -23.14
CA ALA A 55 -6.82 13.28 -24.13
C ALA A 55 -8.28 13.76 -24.31
N VAL A 56 -8.88 14.41 -23.31
CA VAL A 56 -10.21 15.03 -23.39
C VAL A 56 -10.14 16.36 -24.16
N GLY A 57 -9.18 17.22 -23.79
CA GLY A 57 -8.81 18.42 -24.54
C GLY A 57 -9.82 19.57 -24.51
N ASP A 58 -10.81 19.58 -23.63
CA ASP A 58 -11.76 20.66 -23.45
C ASP A 58 -11.29 21.70 -22.43
N ALA A 59 -12.05 22.77 -22.24
CA ALA A 59 -11.69 23.84 -21.30
C ALA A 59 -11.68 23.39 -19.85
N ASP A 60 -12.58 22.50 -19.46
CA ASP A 60 -12.67 21.97 -18.09
C ASP A 60 -11.46 21.07 -17.79
N ALA A 61 -10.98 20.31 -18.78
CA ALA A 61 -9.75 19.55 -18.70
C ALA A 61 -8.53 20.46 -18.47
N GLY A 62 -8.47 21.63 -19.13
CA GLY A 62 -7.42 22.62 -18.91
C GLY A 62 -7.32 23.09 -17.45
N TYR A 63 -8.45 23.44 -16.84
CA TYR A 63 -8.50 23.81 -15.42
C TYR A 63 -8.08 22.66 -14.49
N ALA A 64 -8.49 21.42 -14.80
CA ALA A 64 -8.12 20.26 -14.02
C ALA A 64 -6.61 19.99 -14.07
N ILE A 65 -5.98 20.17 -15.23
CA ILE A 65 -4.53 20.03 -15.43
C ILE A 65 -3.77 21.07 -14.61
N ASP A 66 -4.18 22.34 -14.64
CA ASP A 66 -3.51 23.41 -13.89
C ASP A 66 -3.62 23.17 -12.36
N ASP A 67 -4.77 22.72 -11.89
CA ASP A 67 -4.99 22.35 -10.50
C ASP A 67 -4.05 21.19 -10.07
N ILE A 68 -3.94 20.13 -10.90
CA ILE A 68 -3.04 19.01 -10.64
C ILE A 68 -1.57 19.45 -10.62
N LYS A 69 -1.15 20.33 -11.54
CA LYS A 69 0.22 20.88 -11.54
C LYS A 69 0.52 21.62 -10.24
N SER A 70 -0.44 22.44 -9.75
CA SER A 70 -0.31 23.12 -8.45
C SER A 70 -0.22 22.13 -7.28
N MET A 71 -0.93 21.00 -7.35
CA MET A 71 -0.80 19.94 -6.35
C MET A 71 0.57 19.29 -6.38
N LEU A 72 1.12 18.97 -7.57
CA LEU A 72 2.44 18.39 -7.73
C LEU A 72 3.56 19.25 -7.12
N GLU A 73 3.42 20.58 -7.15
CA GLU A 73 4.36 21.50 -6.50
C GLU A 73 4.27 21.47 -4.96
N LYS A 74 3.09 21.19 -4.43
CA LYS A 74 2.81 21.20 -2.97
C LYS A 74 2.93 19.82 -2.33
N LEU A 75 3.04 18.76 -3.13
CA LEU A 75 3.10 17.40 -2.62
C LEU A 75 4.35 17.22 -1.73
N PRO A 76 4.18 16.74 -0.49
CA PRO A 76 5.31 16.43 0.36
C PRO A 76 6.26 15.43 -0.32
N GLU A 77 7.56 15.66 -0.13
CA GLU A 77 8.54 14.62 -0.42
C GLU A 77 8.43 13.54 0.66
N VAL A 78 8.19 12.31 0.22
CA VAL A 78 8.20 11.14 1.09
C VAL A 78 9.39 10.29 0.67
N GLU A 79 10.25 9.99 1.62
CA GLU A 79 11.29 9.00 1.39
C GLU A 79 10.63 7.67 1.02
N THR A 80 10.85 7.23 -0.20
CA THR A 80 10.48 5.88 -0.63
C THR A 80 11.63 4.96 -0.28
N SER A 81 11.34 3.85 0.38
CA SER A 81 12.35 2.82 0.53
C SER A 81 12.84 2.37 -0.85
N PRO A 82 14.16 2.27 -1.05
CA PRO A 82 14.67 1.73 -2.29
C PRO A 82 14.11 0.32 -2.53
N LYS A 83 14.01 -0.06 -3.79
CA LYS A 83 13.60 -1.42 -4.14
C LYS A 83 14.55 -2.41 -3.47
N PHE A 84 13.99 -3.36 -2.71
CA PHE A 84 14.78 -4.31 -1.96
C PHE A 84 15.38 -5.37 -2.88
N GLU A 85 16.67 -5.61 -2.70
CA GLU A 85 17.43 -6.66 -3.39
C GLU A 85 18.21 -7.50 -2.37
N LEU A 86 18.27 -8.81 -2.62
CA LEU A 86 19.10 -9.71 -1.80
C LEU A 86 20.58 -9.46 -2.06
N SER A 87 21.36 -9.54 -0.99
CA SER A 87 22.81 -9.64 -1.11
C SER A 87 23.22 -10.97 -1.77
N PRO A 88 24.44 -11.05 -2.35
CA PRO A 88 24.94 -12.32 -2.90
C PRO A 88 24.98 -13.47 -1.91
N ASP A 89 25.23 -13.19 -0.62
CA ASP A 89 25.28 -14.22 0.43
C ASP A 89 23.88 -14.72 0.76
N GLU A 90 22.87 -13.83 0.84
CA GLU A 90 21.49 -14.22 1.05
C GLU A 90 20.94 -15.05 -0.12
N MET A 91 21.28 -14.69 -1.36
CA MET A 91 20.93 -15.51 -2.53
C MET A 91 21.56 -16.90 -2.46
N LYS A 92 22.82 -17.01 -2.02
CA LYS A 92 23.52 -18.28 -1.85
C LYS A 92 22.91 -19.12 -0.74
N ASP A 93 22.43 -18.49 0.34
CA ASP A 93 21.75 -19.12 1.47
C ASP A 93 20.30 -19.52 1.15
N GLY A 94 19.82 -19.22 -0.05
CA GLY A 94 18.51 -19.62 -0.54
C GLY A 94 17.35 -18.70 -0.12
N PHE A 95 17.65 -17.49 0.31
CA PHE A 95 16.60 -16.49 0.54
C PHE A 95 15.90 -16.10 -0.76
N GLU A 96 14.60 -15.81 -0.66
CA GLU A 96 13.80 -15.26 -1.75
C GLU A 96 13.10 -13.97 -1.30
N VAL A 97 13.04 -12.98 -2.18
CA VAL A 97 12.31 -11.74 -1.92
C VAL A 97 10.82 -12.04 -2.00
N LEU A 98 10.07 -11.80 -0.94
CA LEU A 98 8.61 -11.90 -0.92
C LEU A 98 7.94 -10.59 -1.32
N PHE A 99 8.58 -9.46 -1.03
CA PHE A 99 8.14 -8.13 -1.40
C PHE A 99 9.36 -7.23 -1.62
N ASP A 100 9.47 -6.63 -2.79
CA ASP A 100 10.62 -5.80 -3.19
C ASP A 100 10.36 -4.29 -3.04
N GLY A 101 9.20 -3.91 -2.51
CA GLY A 101 8.72 -2.52 -2.45
C GLY A 101 7.55 -2.24 -3.39
N GLU A 102 7.30 -3.10 -4.37
CA GLU A 102 6.24 -2.91 -5.37
C GLU A 102 5.46 -4.20 -5.67
N ASP A 103 6.16 -5.33 -5.83
CA ASP A 103 5.58 -6.57 -6.34
C ASP A 103 4.84 -7.39 -5.28
N MET A 104 3.53 -7.48 -5.44
CA MET A 104 2.64 -8.31 -4.63
C MET A 104 2.34 -9.68 -5.25
N SER A 105 3.04 -10.08 -6.31
CA SER A 105 2.74 -11.32 -7.05
C SER A 105 2.87 -12.60 -6.23
N LYS A 106 3.69 -12.58 -5.17
CA LYS A 106 3.89 -13.72 -4.24
C LYS A 106 2.86 -13.77 -3.10
N TRP A 107 1.95 -12.81 -3.04
CA TRP A 107 0.94 -12.68 -2.00
C TRP A 107 -0.47 -12.97 -2.52
N THR A 108 -1.35 -13.41 -1.62
CA THR A 108 -2.76 -13.71 -1.89
C THR A 108 -3.62 -13.42 -0.65
N GLY A 109 -4.95 -13.52 -0.79
CA GLY A 109 -5.88 -13.23 0.29
C GLY A 109 -6.35 -11.78 0.27
N ASN A 110 -6.30 -11.11 1.42
CA ASN A 110 -6.85 -9.76 1.59
C ASN A 110 -5.96 -8.66 0.96
N ALA A 111 -5.96 -8.55 -0.36
CA ALA A 111 -5.29 -7.46 -1.05
C ALA A 111 -6.02 -6.09 -0.92
N VAL A 112 -7.20 -6.07 -0.29
CA VAL A 112 -7.98 -4.84 -0.09
C VAL A 112 -7.42 -4.02 1.08
N ASN A 113 -7.07 -4.67 2.19
CA ASN A 113 -6.51 -3.99 3.36
C ASN A 113 -4.98 -3.89 3.33
N TYR A 114 -4.31 -4.71 2.52
CA TYR A 114 -2.86 -4.75 2.38
C TYR A 114 -2.44 -4.24 1.00
N VAL A 115 -1.88 -3.05 0.94
CA VAL A 115 -1.56 -2.39 -0.33
C VAL A 115 -0.10 -1.97 -0.40
N PRO A 116 0.56 -2.14 -1.56
CA PRO A 116 1.90 -1.62 -1.75
C PRO A 116 1.83 -0.09 -1.89
N LEU A 117 2.53 0.62 -1.02
CA LEU A 117 2.61 2.09 -1.05
C LEU A 117 3.97 2.55 -0.52
N ASN A 118 4.65 3.38 -1.30
CA ASN A 118 5.93 3.99 -0.94
C ASN A 118 6.99 2.99 -0.45
N GLY A 119 7.07 1.83 -1.10
CA GLY A 119 8.06 0.80 -0.79
C GLY A 119 7.68 -0.13 0.38
N ALA A 120 6.48 -0.02 0.92
CA ALA A 120 6.00 -0.85 2.02
C ALA A 120 4.62 -1.48 1.72
N ILE A 121 4.32 -2.60 2.36
CA ILE A 121 2.95 -3.12 2.42
C ILE A 121 2.24 -2.39 3.55
N CYS A 122 1.41 -1.41 3.19
CA CYS A 122 0.59 -0.66 4.14
C CYS A 122 -0.71 -1.40 4.44
N VAL A 123 -1.03 -1.55 5.72
CA VAL A 123 -2.26 -2.21 6.16
C VAL A 123 -3.21 -1.25 6.86
N SER A 124 -4.51 -1.36 6.55
CA SER A 124 -5.55 -0.63 7.25
C SER A 124 -6.86 -1.44 7.28
N ALA A 125 -7.30 -1.79 8.46
CA ALA A 125 -8.56 -2.51 8.70
C ALA A 125 -9.83 -1.73 8.26
N HIS A 126 -9.70 -0.44 7.95
CA HIS A 126 -10.84 0.42 7.59
C HIS A 126 -11.29 0.28 6.12
N TYR A 127 -10.64 -0.56 5.33
CA TYR A 127 -10.93 -0.68 3.90
C TYR A 127 -12.04 -1.69 3.56
N GLY A 128 -12.55 -2.39 4.57
CA GLY A 128 -13.68 -3.32 4.38
C GLY A 128 -13.31 -4.65 3.73
N GLY A 129 -12.01 -4.93 3.57
CA GLY A 129 -11.54 -6.28 3.25
C GLY A 129 -11.61 -7.17 4.49
N ASP A 130 -11.73 -8.47 4.27
CA ASP A 130 -11.79 -9.48 5.32
C ASP A 130 -10.62 -10.46 5.21
N GLY A 131 -10.20 -11.00 6.36
CA GLY A 131 -9.11 -11.97 6.46
C GLY A 131 -7.71 -11.37 6.36
N ASN A 132 -6.74 -12.24 6.20
CA ASN A 132 -5.31 -11.95 6.24
C ASN A 132 -4.68 -11.94 4.84
N LEU A 133 -3.50 -11.33 4.74
CA LEU A 133 -2.62 -11.49 3.59
C LEU A 133 -1.76 -12.74 3.79
N TYR A 134 -1.67 -13.59 2.79
CA TYR A 134 -0.93 -14.85 2.84
C TYR A 134 0.14 -14.90 1.76
N THR A 135 1.24 -15.62 2.03
CA THR A 135 2.15 -16.05 0.97
C THR A 135 1.46 -17.09 0.10
N LYS A 136 1.62 -17.01 -1.24
CA LYS A 136 1.08 -18.03 -2.16
C LYS A 136 1.74 -19.38 -1.99
N LYS A 137 3.04 -19.38 -1.66
CA LYS A 137 3.83 -20.56 -1.39
C LYS A 137 3.75 -20.90 0.09
N GLU A 138 3.63 -22.19 0.41
CA GLU A 138 3.74 -22.69 1.77
C GLU A 138 5.20 -22.97 2.13
N TYR A 139 5.54 -22.73 3.40
CA TYR A 139 6.88 -22.93 3.95
C TYR A 139 6.79 -23.80 5.20
N SER A 140 7.67 -24.82 5.32
CA SER A 140 7.71 -25.69 6.49
C SER A 140 8.80 -25.28 7.49
N ASP A 141 10.05 -25.22 7.03
CA ASP A 141 11.20 -24.78 7.78
C ASP A 141 11.77 -23.54 7.11
N PHE A 142 11.75 -22.41 7.81
CA PHE A 142 12.08 -21.12 7.19
C PHE A 142 12.71 -20.14 8.18
N ILE A 143 13.42 -19.16 7.62
CA ILE A 143 13.78 -17.91 8.26
C ILE A 143 13.02 -16.82 7.53
N PHE A 144 12.16 -16.08 8.23
CA PHE A 144 11.43 -14.93 7.70
C PHE A 144 12.04 -13.65 8.25
N ARG A 145 12.45 -12.74 7.38
CA ARG A 145 13.00 -11.44 7.72
C ARG A 145 12.13 -10.35 7.16
N PHE A 146 11.77 -9.38 7.99
CA PHE A 146 11.00 -8.22 7.58
C PHE A 146 11.25 -7.07 8.54
N GLU A 147 10.99 -5.87 8.08
CA GLU A 147 10.94 -4.66 8.89
C GLU A 147 9.50 -4.18 8.99
N PHE A 148 9.14 -3.53 10.09
CA PHE A 148 7.82 -2.94 10.25
C PHE A 148 7.93 -1.57 10.93
N CYS A 149 6.93 -0.72 10.69
CA CYS A 149 6.76 0.52 11.43
C CYS A 149 5.29 0.78 11.74
N PHE A 150 5.04 1.44 12.85
CA PHE A 150 3.71 1.89 13.24
C PHE A 150 3.48 3.31 12.73
N MET A 151 2.45 3.49 11.90
CA MET A 151 2.07 4.80 11.37
C MET A 151 1.18 5.60 12.33
N LYS A 152 0.77 5.01 13.44
CA LYS A 152 -0.02 5.63 14.51
C LYS A 152 0.16 4.86 15.81
N GLU A 153 -0.20 5.50 16.92
CA GLU A 153 -0.20 4.87 18.26
C GLU A 153 -1.27 3.77 18.38
N GLY A 154 -0.98 2.77 19.18
CA GLY A 154 -1.90 1.70 19.54
C GLY A 154 -2.16 0.69 18.43
N VAL A 155 -1.20 0.50 17.52
CA VAL A 155 -1.29 -0.53 16.47
C VAL A 155 -1.13 -1.91 17.09
N ASN A 156 -1.97 -2.83 16.65
CA ASN A 156 -1.94 -4.25 16.94
C ASN A 156 -2.04 -5.01 15.61
N ASN A 157 -1.09 -5.87 15.34
CA ASN A 157 -1.03 -6.76 14.20
C ASN A 157 -0.16 -7.97 14.54
N GLY A 158 0.01 -8.92 13.63
CA GLY A 158 0.85 -10.08 13.84
C GLY A 158 1.26 -10.77 12.56
N VAL A 159 2.21 -11.68 12.69
CA VAL A 159 2.59 -12.62 11.64
C VAL A 159 2.05 -14.00 11.99
N GLY A 160 1.07 -14.46 11.21
CA GLY A 160 0.52 -15.81 11.31
C GLY A 160 1.46 -16.84 10.69
N ILE A 161 1.77 -17.88 11.44
CA ILE A 161 2.53 -19.03 10.96
C ILE A 161 1.77 -20.33 11.29
N ARG A 162 1.98 -21.36 10.45
CA ARG A 162 1.30 -22.68 10.59
C ARG A 162 -0.22 -22.54 10.60
N THR A 163 -0.74 -21.59 9.85
CA THR A 163 -2.16 -21.26 9.79
C THR A 163 -2.73 -21.69 8.46
N PRO A 164 -3.83 -22.42 8.42
CA PRO A 164 -4.56 -22.67 7.18
C PRO A 164 -5.04 -21.36 6.55
N MET A 165 -5.15 -21.33 5.22
CA MET A 165 -5.69 -20.16 4.53
C MET A 165 -7.16 -19.94 4.88
N GLY A 166 -7.55 -18.69 5.06
CA GLY A 166 -8.95 -18.30 5.29
C GLY A 166 -9.42 -18.39 6.73
N VAL A 167 -8.53 -18.70 7.67
CA VAL A 167 -8.81 -18.70 9.12
C VAL A 167 -8.00 -17.66 9.85
N ASP A 168 -8.39 -17.36 11.09
CA ASP A 168 -7.67 -16.43 11.95
C ASP A 168 -6.46 -17.13 12.60
N ALA A 169 -5.28 -16.60 12.37
CA ALA A 169 -4.03 -17.15 12.88
C ALA A 169 -3.96 -17.21 14.41
N ALA A 170 -4.61 -16.28 15.10
CA ALA A 170 -4.65 -16.25 16.56
C ALA A 170 -5.42 -17.43 17.18
N TYR A 171 -6.35 -18.03 16.44
CA TYR A 171 -7.20 -19.12 16.93
C TYR A 171 -6.86 -20.48 16.34
N GLU A 172 -6.48 -20.54 15.07
CA GLU A 172 -6.29 -21.81 14.35
C GLU A 172 -4.85 -22.00 13.84
N GLY A 173 -3.94 -21.20 14.32
CA GLY A 173 -2.53 -21.24 13.96
C GLY A 173 -1.64 -20.78 15.10
N MET A 174 -0.61 -20.05 14.76
CA MET A 174 0.27 -19.38 15.70
C MET A 174 0.51 -17.95 15.23
N GLU A 175 0.24 -16.96 16.05
CA GLU A 175 0.50 -15.57 15.77
C GLU A 175 1.74 -15.07 16.53
N ILE A 176 2.69 -14.50 15.79
CA ILE A 176 3.80 -13.74 16.35
C ILE A 176 3.34 -12.29 16.41
N GLN A 177 3.09 -11.81 17.63
CA GLN A 177 2.50 -10.51 17.88
C GLN A 177 3.43 -9.37 17.48
N ILE A 178 2.87 -8.38 16.77
CA ILE A 178 3.48 -7.08 16.48
C ILE A 178 2.61 -6.01 17.13
N LEU A 179 3.03 -5.54 18.30
CA LEU A 179 2.25 -4.66 19.16
C LEU A 179 3.03 -3.40 19.51
N ASP A 180 2.36 -2.27 19.47
CA ASP A 180 2.88 -1.01 20.02
C ASP A 180 2.82 -1.05 21.56
N HIS A 181 3.83 -1.67 22.17
CA HIS A 181 3.90 -1.87 23.63
C HIS A 181 3.93 -0.57 24.43
N ASP A 182 4.37 0.53 23.84
CA ASP A 182 4.45 1.83 24.51
C ASP A 182 3.10 2.58 24.51
N ALA A 183 2.15 2.13 23.72
CA ALA A 183 0.82 2.72 23.68
C ALA A 183 0.09 2.60 25.03
N PRO A 184 -0.59 3.66 25.51
CA PRO A 184 -1.28 3.65 26.80
C PRO A 184 -2.27 2.50 26.98
N ILE A 185 -2.94 2.09 25.90
CA ILE A 185 -3.92 1.00 25.92
C ILE A 185 -3.29 -0.38 26.19
N TYR A 186 -1.97 -0.55 25.97
CA TYR A 186 -1.28 -1.81 26.13
C TYR A 186 -0.32 -1.86 27.33
N LYS A 187 -0.06 -0.73 27.99
CA LYS A 187 0.90 -0.64 29.13
C LYS A 187 0.62 -1.58 30.30
N ASN A 188 -0.60 -2.07 30.44
CA ASN A 188 -1.04 -2.91 31.56
C ASN A 188 -1.31 -4.36 31.14
N LEU A 189 -0.89 -4.78 29.97
CA LEU A 189 -1.09 -6.16 29.46
C LEU A 189 0.04 -7.13 29.85
N HIS A 190 0.96 -6.73 30.74
CA HIS A 190 2.12 -7.52 31.21
C HIS A 190 2.01 -7.85 32.69
#